data_ddca946dd09ba3c576434fd9fc0bb47b
#
_entry.id   ddca946dd09ba3c576434fd9fc0bb47b
#
_cell.length_a   1.000
_cell.length_b   1.000
_cell.length_c   1.000
_cell.angle_alpha   90.00
_cell.angle_beta   90.00
_cell.angle_gamma   90.00
#
_symmetry.space_group_name_H-M   'P 1'
#
loop_
_entity.id
_entity.type
_entity.pdbx_description
1 polymer ?
#
loop_
_entity_poly.entity_id
_entity_poly.type
_entity_poly.pdbx_seq_one_letter_code
_entity_poly.pdbx_strand_id
1 'polypeptide(L)'
;MKFLVLTDIHSNEDVSAWANKIIEDKGADFVIILGDITQFGPKSWAENFLAAFKVPVYAVAGNCDPPEEIMDAISKKALLLHKRKIFIEEVPFIGLGGSNPTIFDTPFEMSEKEIESSLDPLMEMNAVLVLHAPPMGINDTIPSGAHVGSSAVKMIVDKYHPRLVLSGHIHEARGIVEENKTIFINPGPAMNGFSAIVTING
;
A
#
# COMPACT_ATOMS: atom_id res chain seq x y z
N MET A 1 -17.34 -3.48 5.99
CA MET A 1 -16.56 -3.78 4.77
C MET A 1 -15.48 -4.81 5.02
N LYS A 2 -15.19 -5.67 4.05
CA LYS A 2 -14.09 -6.66 4.10
C LYS A 2 -13.26 -6.55 2.83
N PHE A 3 -11.94 -6.52 2.93
CA PHE A 3 -11.09 -6.34 1.76
C PHE A 3 -9.79 -7.14 1.82
N LEU A 4 -9.26 -7.47 0.64
CA LEU A 4 -7.96 -8.11 0.47
C LEU A 4 -6.89 -7.03 0.33
N VAL A 5 -5.74 -7.21 0.98
CA VAL A 5 -4.57 -6.33 0.89
C VAL A 5 -3.42 -7.09 0.25
N LEU A 6 -2.85 -6.49 -0.80
CA LEU A 6 -1.70 -6.99 -1.56
C LEU A 6 -0.61 -5.92 -1.62
N THR A 7 0.64 -6.34 -1.68
CA THR A 7 1.81 -5.47 -1.90
C THR A 7 2.90 -6.26 -2.61
N ASP A 8 3.85 -5.58 -3.23
CA ASP A 8 5.08 -6.18 -3.76
C ASP A 8 4.80 -7.37 -4.67
N ILE A 9 4.07 -7.09 -5.75
CA ILE A 9 3.66 -8.04 -6.79
C ILE A 9 4.82 -8.33 -7.75
N HIS A 10 5.63 -7.29 -8.08
CA HIS A 10 6.82 -7.36 -8.92
C HIS A 10 6.63 -8.17 -10.21
N SER A 11 5.56 -7.86 -10.94
CA SER A 11 5.20 -8.51 -12.22
C SER A 11 5.02 -10.03 -12.14
N ASN A 12 4.63 -10.58 -10.99
CA ASN A 12 4.32 -12.00 -10.85
C ASN A 12 2.91 -12.28 -11.40
N GLU A 13 2.83 -13.08 -12.49
CA GLU A 13 1.59 -13.36 -13.21
C GLU A 13 0.58 -14.19 -12.40
N ASP A 14 1.05 -15.00 -11.45
CA ASP A 14 0.18 -15.91 -10.68
C ASP A 14 -0.65 -15.17 -9.61
N VAL A 15 -0.24 -13.94 -9.23
CA VAL A 15 -0.84 -13.22 -8.11
C VAL A 15 -2.33 -12.95 -8.34
N SER A 16 -2.73 -12.50 -9.51
CA SER A 16 -4.15 -12.19 -9.79
C SER A 16 -5.05 -13.43 -9.71
N ALA A 17 -4.53 -14.58 -10.12
CA ALA A 17 -5.27 -15.85 -10.12
C ALA A 17 -5.58 -16.32 -8.69
N TRP A 18 -4.55 -16.45 -7.83
CA TRP A 18 -4.78 -16.88 -6.45
C TRP A 18 -5.47 -15.82 -5.60
N ALA A 19 -5.24 -14.52 -5.87
CA ALA A 19 -5.92 -13.44 -5.18
C ALA A 19 -7.43 -13.45 -5.44
N ASN A 20 -7.86 -13.64 -6.69
CA ASN A 20 -9.29 -13.80 -7.03
C ASN A 20 -9.93 -14.99 -6.31
N LYS A 21 -9.19 -16.09 -6.13
CA LYS A 21 -9.69 -17.22 -5.35
C LYS A 21 -9.87 -16.85 -3.87
N ILE A 22 -8.93 -16.13 -3.26
CA ILE A 22 -9.08 -15.64 -1.89
C ILE A 22 -10.25 -14.68 -1.76
N ILE A 23 -10.44 -13.77 -2.72
CA ILE A 23 -11.58 -12.83 -2.76
C ILE A 23 -12.90 -13.62 -2.71
N GLU A 24 -13.03 -14.63 -3.56
CA GLU A 24 -14.23 -15.49 -3.64
C GLU A 24 -14.43 -16.30 -2.34
N ASP A 25 -13.38 -16.99 -1.88
CA ASP A 25 -13.44 -17.85 -0.68
C ASP A 25 -13.72 -17.06 0.62
N LYS A 26 -13.24 -15.83 0.72
CA LYS A 26 -13.38 -15.00 1.93
C LYS A 26 -14.50 -13.96 1.83
N GLY A 27 -15.07 -13.75 0.64
CA GLY A 27 -16.10 -12.75 0.40
C GLY A 27 -15.55 -11.33 0.61
N ALA A 28 -14.41 -11.00 -0.03
CA ALA A 28 -13.88 -9.66 0.02
C ALA A 28 -14.63 -8.74 -0.94
N ASP A 29 -15.00 -7.54 -0.46
CA ASP A 29 -15.78 -6.56 -1.21
C ASP A 29 -14.92 -5.84 -2.27
N PHE A 30 -13.61 -5.67 -1.98
CA PHE A 30 -12.64 -5.00 -2.84
C PHE A 30 -11.20 -5.41 -2.51
N VAL A 31 -10.25 -4.92 -3.31
CA VAL A 31 -8.81 -5.12 -3.12
C VAL A 31 -8.12 -3.77 -2.89
N ILE A 32 -7.16 -3.73 -1.98
CA ILE A 32 -6.19 -2.64 -1.83
C ILE A 32 -4.81 -3.15 -2.24
N ILE A 33 -4.13 -2.42 -3.13
CA ILE A 33 -2.76 -2.70 -3.58
C ILE A 33 -1.86 -1.58 -3.10
N LEU A 34 -0.84 -1.96 -2.32
CA LEU A 34 0.06 -1.02 -1.65
C LEU A 34 1.30 -0.65 -2.47
N GLY A 35 1.33 -1.00 -3.77
CA GLY A 35 2.43 -0.65 -4.67
C GLY A 35 3.34 -1.81 -5.02
N ASP A 36 4.41 -1.48 -5.74
CA ASP A 36 5.32 -2.41 -6.41
C ASP A 36 4.54 -3.45 -7.23
N ILE A 37 3.63 -2.90 -8.05
CA ILE A 37 2.82 -3.68 -8.98
C ILE A 37 3.73 -4.31 -10.03
N THR A 38 4.70 -3.52 -10.52
CA THR A 38 5.65 -3.96 -11.54
C THR A 38 7.08 -3.99 -11.01
N GLN A 39 7.96 -4.64 -11.76
CA GLN A 39 9.40 -4.53 -11.62
C GLN A 39 9.91 -3.61 -12.74
N PHE A 40 9.84 -2.29 -12.49
CA PHE A 40 10.23 -1.23 -13.43
C PHE A 40 9.39 -1.18 -14.72
N GLY A 41 8.09 -1.50 -14.65
CA GLY A 41 7.19 -1.56 -15.81
C GLY A 41 7.13 -2.96 -16.46
N PRO A 42 6.55 -3.10 -17.67
CA PRO A 42 5.90 -2.05 -18.45
C PRO A 42 4.45 -1.76 -17.97
N LYS A 43 3.94 -0.59 -18.31
CA LYS A 43 2.56 -0.15 -18.06
C LYS A 43 1.49 -1.15 -18.49
N SER A 44 1.67 -1.74 -19.69
CA SER A 44 0.71 -2.72 -20.23
C SER A 44 0.55 -3.95 -19.33
N TRP A 45 1.61 -4.36 -18.63
CA TRP A 45 1.52 -5.44 -17.65
C TRP A 45 0.63 -5.04 -16.47
N ALA A 46 0.84 -3.83 -15.91
CA ALA A 46 0.01 -3.32 -14.82
C ALA A 46 -1.47 -3.18 -15.22
N GLU A 47 -1.75 -2.69 -16.44
CA GLU A 47 -3.13 -2.59 -16.96
C GLU A 47 -3.81 -3.96 -17.04
N ASN A 48 -3.11 -4.99 -17.51
CA ASN A 48 -3.64 -6.36 -17.61
C ASN A 48 -3.84 -6.97 -16.21
N PHE A 49 -2.87 -6.82 -15.32
CA PHE A 49 -2.93 -7.31 -13.95
C PHE A 49 -4.13 -6.71 -13.20
N LEU A 50 -4.27 -5.39 -13.23
CA LEU A 50 -5.37 -4.68 -12.55
C LEU A 50 -6.74 -5.05 -13.14
N ALA A 51 -6.83 -5.26 -14.46
CA ALA A 51 -8.06 -5.67 -15.13
C ALA A 51 -8.49 -7.12 -14.82
N ALA A 52 -7.61 -7.94 -14.27
CA ALA A 52 -7.91 -9.33 -13.94
C ALA A 52 -8.75 -9.50 -12.66
N PHE A 53 -8.86 -8.48 -11.82
CA PHE A 53 -9.64 -8.55 -10.60
C PHE A 53 -11.15 -8.44 -10.88
N LYS A 54 -11.95 -9.25 -10.16
CA LYS A 54 -13.41 -9.33 -10.31
C LYS A 54 -14.17 -8.36 -9.39
N VAL A 55 -13.47 -7.68 -8.50
CA VAL A 55 -14.01 -6.70 -7.56
C VAL A 55 -13.29 -5.35 -7.74
N PRO A 56 -13.81 -4.24 -7.22
CA PRO A 56 -13.12 -2.96 -7.27
C PRO A 56 -11.70 -3.03 -6.71
N VAL A 57 -10.76 -2.33 -7.35
CA VAL A 57 -9.36 -2.22 -6.92
C VAL A 57 -9.05 -0.78 -6.57
N TYR A 58 -8.43 -0.57 -5.43
CA TYR A 58 -7.87 0.69 -4.97
C TYR A 58 -6.35 0.51 -4.86
N ALA A 59 -5.56 1.42 -5.42
CA ALA A 59 -4.12 1.20 -5.46
C ALA A 59 -3.30 2.48 -5.32
N VAL A 60 -2.10 2.30 -4.82
CA VAL A 60 -0.98 3.23 -4.96
C VAL A 60 0.13 2.55 -5.76
N ALA A 61 1.03 3.33 -6.36
CA ALA A 61 2.26 2.81 -6.95
C ALA A 61 3.33 2.64 -5.86
N GLY A 62 4.25 1.67 -6.02
CA GLY A 62 5.42 1.51 -5.16
C GLY A 62 6.65 2.24 -5.70
N ASN A 63 7.79 2.06 -5.04
CA ASN A 63 9.03 2.70 -5.47
C ASN A 63 9.64 2.09 -6.74
N CYS A 64 9.40 0.81 -7.02
CA CYS A 64 9.83 0.17 -8.26
C CYS A 64 8.90 0.48 -9.46
N ASP A 65 7.77 1.10 -9.23
CA ASP A 65 6.81 1.45 -10.28
C ASP A 65 7.21 2.79 -10.92
N PRO A 66 7.51 2.87 -12.24
CA PRO A 66 7.67 4.14 -12.92
C PRO A 66 6.40 5.00 -12.76
N PRO A 67 6.46 6.16 -12.04
CA PRO A 67 5.26 6.78 -11.48
C PRO A 67 4.28 7.25 -12.55
N GLU A 68 4.74 7.87 -13.62
CA GLU A 68 3.86 8.39 -14.69
C GLU A 68 3.10 7.26 -15.39
N GLU A 69 3.80 6.17 -15.71
CA GLU A 69 3.22 5.03 -16.43
C GLU A 69 2.26 4.23 -15.57
N ILE A 70 2.68 3.91 -14.34
CA ILE A 70 1.90 3.01 -13.49
C ILE A 70 0.73 3.73 -12.84
N MET A 71 0.85 5.00 -12.45
CA MET A 71 -0.29 5.78 -11.99
C MET A 71 -1.35 5.99 -13.10
N ASP A 72 -0.93 6.13 -14.37
CA ASP A 72 -1.86 6.16 -15.50
C ASP A 72 -2.55 4.80 -15.70
N ALA A 73 -1.81 3.68 -15.58
CA ALA A 73 -2.40 2.34 -15.62
C ALA A 73 -3.43 2.14 -14.51
N ILE A 74 -3.10 2.51 -13.27
CA ILE A 74 -4.02 2.44 -12.13
C ILE A 74 -5.26 3.30 -12.40
N SER A 75 -5.09 4.54 -12.86
CA SER A 75 -6.21 5.45 -13.12
C SER A 75 -7.18 4.95 -14.18
N LYS A 76 -6.73 4.10 -15.11
CA LYS A 76 -7.55 3.50 -16.17
C LYS A 76 -8.29 2.23 -15.75
N LYS A 77 -7.73 1.45 -14.83
CA LYS A 77 -8.20 0.09 -14.49
C LYS A 77 -8.67 -0.06 -13.05
N ALA A 78 -8.31 0.89 -12.19
CA ALA A 78 -8.56 0.89 -10.76
C ALA A 78 -8.81 2.32 -10.28
N LEU A 79 -8.94 2.52 -8.97
CA LEU A 79 -8.98 3.83 -8.36
C LEU A 79 -7.61 4.16 -7.74
N LEU A 80 -6.94 5.16 -8.32
CA LEU A 80 -5.66 5.66 -7.83
C LEU A 80 -5.86 6.45 -6.54
N LEU A 81 -5.15 6.05 -5.47
CA LEU A 81 -5.20 6.71 -4.17
C LEU A 81 -4.05 7.70 -3.93
N HIS A 82 -3.00 7.71 -4.76
CA HIS A 82 -1.84 8.58 -4.54
C HIS A 82 -2.23 10.05 -4.36
N LYS A 83 -1.85 10.64 -3.20
CA LYS A 83 -2.20 12.01 -2.76
C LYS A 83 -3.71 12.30 -2.78
N ARG A 84 -4.50 11.30 -2.40
CA ARG A 84 -5.97 11.43 -2.35
C ARG A 84 -6.53 10.90 -1.05
N LYS A 85 -7.63 11.53 -0.63
CA LYS A 85 -8.56 11.03 0.38
C LYS A 85 -9.87 10.66 -0.31
N ILE A 86 -10.38 9.47 -0.03
CA ILE A 86 -11.69 9.00 -0.44
C ILE A 86 -12.44 8.44 0.75
N PHE A 87 -13.75 8.31 0.64
CA PHE A 87 -14.58 7.63 1.64
C PHE A 87 -15.12 6.32 1.07
N ILE A 88 -14.94 5.22 1.82
CA ILE A 88 -15.57 3.93 1.56
C ILE A 88 -16.42 3.63 2.79
N GLU A 89 -17.76 3.54 2.64
CA GLU A 89 -18.69 3.36 3.77
C GLU A 89 -18.38 4.31 4.95
N GLU A 90 -18.24 5.61 4.68
CA GLU A 90 -17.95 6.66 5.66
C GLU A 90 -16.56 6.60 6.33
N VAL A 91 -15.73 5.60 6.02
CA VAL A 91 -14.35 5.51 6.51
C VAL A 91 -13.41 6.25 5.55
N PRO A 92 -12.59 7.20 6.01
CA PRO A 92 -11.63 7.90 5.18
C PRO A 92 -10.42 7.01 4.88
N PHE A 93 -10.13 6.78 3.59
CA PHE A 93 -8.94 6.13 3.08
C PHE A 93 -8.03 7.18 2.44
N ILE A 94 -6.78 7.23 2.87
CA ILE A 94 -5.79 8.21 2.43
C ILE A 94 -4.60 7.46 1.86
N GLY A 95 -4.24 7.74 0.61
CA GLY A 95 -3.19 7.02 -0.09
C GLY A 95 -1.96 7.85 -0.44
N LEU A 96 -0.79 7.24 -0.30
CA LEU A 96 0.48 7.77 -0.80
C LEU A 96 1.35 6.62 -1.33
N GLY A 97 1.67 6.68 -2.63
CA GLY A 97 2.62 5.75 -3.26
C GLY A 97 4.05 6.27 -3.22
N GLY A 98 4.97 5.43 -3.68
CA GLY A 98 6.41 5.68 -3.61
C GLY A 98 6.99 5.42 -2.22
N SER A 99 8.29 5.61 -2.07
CA SER A 99 8.98 5.45 -0.78
C SER A 99 9.77 6.71 -0.39
N ASN A 100 10.26 6.76 0.84
CA ASN A 100 11.38 7.60 1.23
C ASN A 100 12.65 7.14 0.47
N PRO A 101 13.72 7.97 0.43
CA PRO A 101 14.92 7.63 -0.32
C PRO A 101 15.54 6.31 0.13
N THR A 102 15.88 5.47 -0.84
CA THR A 102 16.55 4.18 -0.63
C THR A 102 18.00 4.23 -1.12
N ILE A 103 18.79 3.22 -0.80
CA ILE A 103 20.14 3.06 -1.36
C ILE A 103 20.13 2.57 -2.83
N PHE A 104 18.95 2.27 -3.38
CA PHE A 104 18.78 1.63 -4.70
C PHE A 104 18.46 2.62 -5.81
N ASP A 105 18.16 3.90 -5.47
CA ASP A 105 17.79 4.95 -6.43
C ASP A 105 16.67 4.49 -7.38
N THR A 106 15.56 4.10 -6.78
CA THR A 106 14.40 3.54 -7.50
C THR A 106 13.56 4.64 -8.16
N PRO A 107 12.74 4.31 -9.20
CA PRO A 107 12.02 5.31 -10.00
C PRO A 107 11.11 6.26 -9.22
N PHE A 108 10.55 5.79 -8.09
CA PHE A 108 9.56 6.58 -7.37
C PHE A 108 9.92 6.76 -5.89
N GLU A 109 10.87 7.62 -5.63
CA GLU A 109 11.27 8.05 -4.28
C GLU A 109 10.89 9.52 -4.05
N MET A 110 10.52 9.83 -2.81
CA MET A 110 10.16 11.18 -2.37
C MET A 110 10.95 11.54 -1.11
N SER A 111 11.36 12.80 -1.00
CA SER A 111 11.93 13.29 0.26
C SER A 111 10.92 13.21 1.41
N GLU A 112 11.40 13.10 2.64
CA GLU A 112 10.55 13.09 3.83
C GLU A 112 9.65 14.33 3.90
N LYS A 113 10.14 15.49 3.45
CA LYS A 113 9.36 16.72 3.36
C LYS A 113 8.22 16.62 2.36
N GLU A 114 8.43 15.98 1.22
CA GLU A 114 7.38 15.76 0.21
C GLU A 114 6.33 14.77 0.73
N ILE A 115 6.76 13.72 1.43
CA ILE A 115 5.86 12.76 2.09
C ILE A 115 4.97 13.49 3.10
N GLU A 116 5.57 14.25 4.02
CA GLU A 116 4.84 15.03 5.02
C GLU A 116 3.85 16.00 4.37
N SER A 117 4.31 16.84 3.46
CA SER A 117 3.46 17.84 2.80
C SER A 117 2.34 17.25 1.96
N SER A 118 2.48 16.00 1.51
CA SER A 118 1.46 15.27 0.76
C SER A 118 0.40 14.65 1.67
N LEU A 119 0.77 14.14 2.86
CA LEU A 119 -0.13 13.46 3.77
C LEU A 119 -0.84 14.42 4.73
N ASP A 120 -0.11 15.35 5.34
CA ASP A 120 -0.62 16.21 6.43
C ASP A 120 -1.95 16.91 6.08
N PRO A 121 -2.15 17.52 4.89
CA PRO A 121 -3.39 18.17 4.52
C PRO A 121 -4.59 17.22 4.31
N LEU A 122 -4.33 15.94 4.10
CA LEU A 122 -5.35 14.93 3.84
C LEU A 122 -5.85 14.25 5.11
N MET A 123 -5.06 14.33 6.19
CA MET A 123 -5.32 13.56 7.40
C MET A 123 -6.66 13.88 8.04
N GLU A 124 -7.28 12.83 8.58
CA GLU A 124 -8.58 12.88 9.25
C GLU A 124 -8.64 11.84 10.35
N MET A 125 -9.48 12.07 11.35
CA MET A 125 -9.70 11.11 12.45
C MET A 125 -10.21 9.77 11.91
N ASN A 126 -9.76 8.68 12.53
CA ASN A 126 -10.12 7.31 12.14
C ASN A 126 -9.75 6.92 10.70
N ALA A 127 -8.80 7.61 10.08
CA ALA A 127 -8.35 7.29 8.72
C ALA A 127 -7.71 5.90 8.63
N VAL A 128 -7.84 5.31 7.44
CA VAL A 128 -7.03 4.19 6.98
C VAL A 128 -5.96 4.76 6.05
N LEU A 129 -4.70 4.60 6.41
CA LEU A 129 -3.58 4.96 5.54
C LEU A 129 -3.22 3.80 4.62
N VAL A 130 -3.13 4.07 3.33
CA VAL A 130 -2.75 3.15 2.25
C VAL A 130 -1.43 3.62 1.68
N LEU A 131 -0.35 3.05 2.16
CA LEU A 131 1.01 3.50 1.88
C LEU A 131 1.82 2.39 1.21
N HIS A 132 2.85 2.74 0.42
CA HIS A 132 3.84 1.75 0.05
C HIS A 132 4.91 1.63 1.14
N ALA A 133 5.58 2.71 1.51
CA ALA A 133 6.61 2.71 2.55
C ALA A 133 6.00 2.68 3.98
N PRO A 134 6.57 1.89 4.89
CA PRO A 134 6.15 1.83 6.29
C PRO A 134 6.63 3.05 7.10
N PRO A 135 6.01 3.34 8.25
CA PRO A 135 6.55 4.30 9.21
C PRO A 135 7.84 3.78 9.85
N MET A 136 8.79 4.68 10.14
CA MET A 136 10.03 4.32 10.83
C MET A 136 9.75 3.65 12.19
N GLY A 137 10.39 2.53 12.44
CA GLY A 137 10.28 1.76 13.68
C GLY A 137 9.14 0.75 13.71
N ILE A 138 8.27 0.68 12.68
CA ILE A 138 7.14 -0.24 12.65
C ILE A 138 7.04 -0.93 11.29
N ASN A 139 7.13 -2.26 11.27
CA ASN A 139 7.13 -3.09 10.05
C ASN A 139 8.18 -2.64 9.00
N ASP A 140 9.36 -2.21 9.46
CA ASP A 140 10.40 -1.59 8.64
C ASP A 140 11.81 -2.12 8.91
N THR A 141 11.93 -3.17 9.71
CA THR A 141 13.23 -3.73 10.12
C THR A 141 13.77 -4.67 9.04
N ILE A 142 15.00 -4.38 8.56
CA ILE A 142 15.72 -5.24 7.62
C ILE A 142 16.61 -6.24 8.39
N PRO A 143 17.21 -7.28 7.73
CA PRO A 143 17.98 -8.33 8.40
C PRO A 143 19.18 -7.86 9.23
N SER A 144 19.72 -6.67 8.95
CA SER A 144 20.78 -6.07 9.78
C SER A 144 20.30 -5.52 11.12
N GLY A 145 18.97 -5.46 11.35
CA GLY A 145 18.35 -4.84 12.50
C GLY A 145 18.11 -3.33 12.34
N ALA A 146 18.46 -2.75 11.19
CA ALA A 146 18.21 -1.33 10.94
C ALA A 146 16.75 -1.07 10.58
N HIS A 147 16.25 0.09 11.00
CA HIS A 147 14.97 0.65 10.61
C HIS A 147 15.13 1.51 9.36
N VAL A 148 14.34 1.27 8.33
CA VAL A 148 14.45 1.93 7.02
C VAL A 148 13.15 2.60 6.56
N GLY A 149 12.14 2.61 7.40
CA GLY A 149 10.86 3.27 7.14
C GLY A 149 10.95 4.80 7.12
N SER A 150 9.88 5.45 6.72
CA SER A 150 9.79 6.91 6.61
C SER A 150 9.57 7.58 7.96
N SER A 151 10.43 8.55 8.27
CA SER A 151 10.28 9.41 9.46
C SER A 151 9.08 10.33 9.38
N ALA A 152 8.74 10.81 8.17
CA ALA A 152 7.57 11.64 7.94
C ALA A 152 6.27 10.84 8.16
N VAL A 153 6.21 9.60 7.66
CA VAL A 153 5.05 8.72 7.93
C VAL A 153 4.91 8.48 9.43
N LYS A 154 6.02 8.22 10.15
CA LYS A 154 5.98 8.03 11.62
C LYS A 154 5.43 9.28 12.32
N MET A 155 5.89 10.47 11.95
CA MET A 155 5.42 11.73 12.51
C MET A 155 3.92 11.96 12.26
N ILE A 156 3.43 11.68 11.05
CA ILE A 156 2.01 11.75 10.69
C ILE A 156 1.18 10.79 11.55
N VAL A 157 1.63 9.55 11.70
CA VAL A 157 0.96 8.54 12.52
C VAL A 157 0.90 8.98 13.99
N ASP A 158 2.01 9.47 14.54
CA ASP A 158 2.07 9.94 15.94
C ASP A 158 1.20 11.18 16.19
N LYS A 159 1.02 12.03 15.18
CA LYS A 159 0.20 13.24 15.28
C LYS A 159 -1.31 12.95 15.19
N TYR A 160 -1.70 12.05 14.28
CA TYR A 160 -3.11 11.87 13.92
C TYR A 160 -3.75 10.57 14.43
N HIS A 161 -2.94 9.60 14.86
CA HIS A 161 -3.40 8.29 15.35
C HIS A 161 -4.46 7.64 14.43
N PRO A 162 -4.13 7.36 13.15
CA PRO A 162 -5.06 6.69 12.25
C PRO A 162 -5.47 5.33 12.83
N ARG A 163 -6.66 4.86 12.50
CA ARG A 163 -7.12 3.55 13.00
C ARG A 163 -6.35 2.37 12.42
N LEU A 164 -5.85 2.53 11.17
CA LEU A 164 -5.16 1.48 10.44
C LEU A 164 -4.10 2.08 9.50
N VAL A 165 -2.92 1.48 9.49
CA VAL A 165 -1.85 1.78 8.53
C VAL A 165 -1.53 0.49 7.78
N LEU A 166 -1.69 0.53 6.46
CA LEU A 166 -1.35 -0.53 5.54
C LEU A 166 -0.08 -0.12 4.80
N SER A 167 0.97 -0.95 4.85
CA SER A 167 2.24 -0.69 4.15
C SER A 167 2.86 -1.98 3.65
N GLY A 168 3.77 -1.88 2.68
CA GLY A 168 4.55 -2.96 2.10
C GLY A 168 6.04 -2.65 2.13
N HIS A 169 6.70 -2.73 0.95
CA HIS A 169 8.07 -2.32 0.67
C HIS A 169 9.15 -3.16 1.40
N ILE A 170 9.06 -3.33 2.70
CA ILE A 170 10.06 -4.10 3.47
C ILE A 170 9.55 -5.53 3.62
N HIS A 171 9.97 -6.39 2.69
CA HIS A 171 9.48 -7.76 2.54
C HIS A 171 9.66 -8.60 3.80
N GLU A 172 10.79 -8.41 4.50
CA GLU A 172 11.15 -9.16 5.71
C GLU A 172 10.34 -8.73 6.92
N ALA A 173 9.81 -7.51 6.90
CA ALA A 173 9.07 -6.92 8.02
C ALA A 173 7.57 -7.21 7.99
N ARG A 174 7.16 -8.30 7.30
CA ARG A 174 5.78 -8.79 7.32
C ARG A 174 5.28 -8.97 8.74
N GLY A 175 4.13 -8.39 9.05
CA GLY A 175 3.54 -8.54 10.38
C GLY A 175 2.35 -7.63 10.64
N ILE A 176 1.75 -7.87 11.82
CA ILE A 176 0.70 -7.02 12.38
C ILE A 176 1.22 -6.49 13.71
N VAL A 177 1.19 -5.19 13.88
CA VAL A 177 1.59 -4.49 15.11
C VAL A 177 0.44 -3.61 15.57
N GLU A 178 0.17 -3.53 16.85
CA GLU A 178 -0.75 -2.56 17.45
C GLU A 178 0.03 -1.65 18.38
N GLU A 179 -0.03 -0.36 18.11
CA GLU A 179 0.60 0.67 18.93
C GLU A 179 -0.30 1.90 19.02
N ASN A 180 -0.51 2.43 20.23
CA ASN A 180 -1.29 3.65 20.49
C ASN A 180 -2.70 3.64 19.84
N LYS A 181 -3.37 2.47 19.81
CA LYS A 181 -4.68 2.21 19.18
C LYS A 181 -4.67 2.25 17.64
N THR A 182 -3.51 2.37 17.02
CA THR A 182 -3.33 2.21 15.58
C THR A 182 -2.91 0.77 15.29
N ILE A 183 -3.54 0.12 14.34
CA ILE A 183 -3.14 -1.19 13.82
C ILE A 183 -2.28 -0.96 12.58
N PHE A 184 -1.11 -1.61 12.52
CA PHE A 184 -0.19 -1.59 11.39
C PHE A 184 -0.14 -2.97 10.76
N ILE A 185 -0.29 -3.03 9.44
CA ILE A 185 -0.25 -4.29 8.70
C ILE A 185 0.71 -4.16 7.53
N ASN A 186 1.75 -4.99 7.53
CA ASN A 186 2.50 -5.34 6.34
C ASN A 186 2.09 -6.77 5.96
N PRO A 187 1.34 -6.99 4.86
CA PRO A 187 0.88 -8.32 4.48
C PRO A 187 2.00 -9.24 4.01
N GLY A 188 3.15 -8.69 3.68
CA GLY A 188 4.26 -9.36 3.03
C GLY A 188 4.10 -9.44 1.50
N PRO A 189 5.19 -9.75 0.77
CA PRO A 189 5.22 -9.67 -0.68
C PRO A 189 4.28 -10.69 -1.34
N ALA A 190 3.36 -10.18 -2.16
CA ALA A 190 2.38 -10.99 -2.88
C ALA A 190 3.06 -11.93 -3.89
N MET A 191 4.21 -11.56 -4.44
CA MET A 191 5.00 -12.44 -5.31
C MET A 191 5.40 -13.75 -4.63
N ASN A 192 5.43 -13.79 -3.29
CA ASN A 192 5.72 -14.97 -2.48
C ASN A 192 4.46 -15.65 -1.91
N GLY A 193 3.26 -15.27 -2.37
CA GLY A 193 2.00 -15.83 -1.96
C GLY A 193 1.42 -15.25 -0.66
N PHE A 194 1.91 -14.09 -0.21
CA PHE A 194 1.40 -13.43 1.00
C PHE A 194 0.32 -12.39 0.69
N SER A 195 -0.61 -12.25 1.63
CA SER A 195 -1.69 -11.26 1.60
C SER A 195 -2.30 -11.11 2.99
N ALA A 196 -3.18 -10.13 3.17
CA ALA A 196 -3.99 -10.00 4.38
C ALA A 196 -5.47 -9.80 4.02
N ILE A 197 -6.38 -10.35 4.83
CA ILE A 197 -7.79 -10.00 4.82
C ILE A 197 -8.06 -9.08 6.01
N VAL A 198 -8.63 -7.94 5.73
CA VAL A 198 -9.01 -6.93 6.73
C VAL A 198 -10.53 -6.81 6.77
N THR A 199 -11.08 -6.76 7.98
CA THR A 199 -12.49 -6.47 8.20
C THR A 199 -12.62 -5.24 9.09
N ILE A 200 -13.32 -4.23 8.60
CA ILE A 200 -13.68 -3.05 9.38
C ILE A 200 -15.18 -3.16 9.68
N ASN A 201 -15.50 -3.35 10.94
CA ASN A 201 -16.87 -3.26 11.44
C ASN A 201 -17.19 -1.78 11.68
N GLY A 202 -18.39 -1.38 11.30
CA GLY A 202 -18.90 -0.03 11.51
C GLY A 202 -19.03 0.34 12.99
#